data_526b0b3f9f304c1b3620856c972e3271
#
_entry.id   526b0b3f9f304c1b3620856c972e3271
#
_cell.length_a   1.000
_cell.length_b   1.000
_cell.length_c   1.000
_cell.angle_alpha   90.00
_cell.angle_beta   90.00
_cell.angle_gamma   90.00
#
_symmetry.space_group_name_H-M   'P 1'
#
loop_
_entity.id
_entity.type
_entity.pdbx_description
1 polymer ?
#
loop_
_entity_poly.entity_id
_entity_poly.type
_entity_poly.pdbx_seq_one_letter_code
_entity_poly.pdbx_strand_id
1 'polypeptide(L)'
;MTKSTPHIQPNGTKIAKTVLMPGDPLRAKYIADNYLENVEQFNEVRNMFGYTGTYNGKEVSVMGSGMGVPSIGIYSYELYNFFDVETIIRIGSCGALQENINLYDIIIAQGASTNSSYVEQYNIPGHYAPLADFDLVLKAKQKADEIGATTHVGNILSSDTFYNADPTFNERWQRMGILGIEMESAALYLNATYAGKKALGIFTVSDHILRDEATTAEERQNSFTQMMEVALEMAE
;
A
#
# COMPACT_ATOMS: atom_id res chain seq x y z
N MET A 1 1.47 -30.39 -4.50
CA MET A 1 0.28 -29.76 -3.92
C MET A 1 0.53 -28.26 -3.95
N THR A 2 -0.33 -27.51 -4.56
CA THR A 2 -0.29 -26.03 -4.51
C THR A 2 -0.41 -25.60 -3.06
N LYS A 3 0.53 -24.80 -2.56
CA LYS A 3 0.45 -24.22 -1.21
C LYS A 3 -0.84 -23.40 -1.12
N SER A 4 -1.59 -23.55 -0.06
CA SER A 4 -2.75 -22.71 0.28
C SER A 4 -2.69 -22.33 1.75
N THR A 5 -3.22 -21.17 2.08
CA THR A 5 -3.39 -20.67 3.44
C THR A 5 -4.89 -20.47 3.72
N PRO A 6 -5.30 -20.11 4.94
CA PRO A 6 -6.70 -19.81 5.23
C PRO A 6 -7.28 -18.65 4.43
N HIS A 7 -6.43 -17.77 3.89
CA HIS A 7 -6.87 -16.52 3.24
C HIS A 7 -6.45 -16.41 1.76
N ILE A 8 -5.46 -17.21 1.31
CA ILE A 8 -4.96 -17.22 -0.07
C ILE A 8 -4.93 -18.66 -0.60
N GLN A 9 -5.68 -18.90 -1.70
CA GLN A 9 -5.79 -20.21 -2.33
C GLN A 9 -5.56 -20.11 -3.86
N PRO A 10 -4.30 -20.18 -4.31
CA PRO A 10 -3.94 -19.89 -5.71
C PRO A 10 -4.47 -20.88 -6.76
N ASN A 11 -4.91 -22.08 -6.36
CA ASN A 11 -5.51 -23.09 -7.24
C ASN A 11 -4.66 -23.46 -8.47
N GLY A 12 -3.34 -23.35 -8.35
CA GLY A 12 -2.41 -23.65 -9.46
C GLY A 12 -1.86 -22.41 -10.17
N THR A 13 -2.49 -21.26 -10.03
CA THR A 13 -1.98 -19.99 -10.57
C THR A 13 -0.77 -19.51 -9.75
N LYS A 14 0.27 -19.07 -10.44
CA LYS A 14 1.47 -18.52 -9.82
C LYS A 14 1.21 -17.13 -9.26
N ILE A 15 1.77 -16.81 -8.09
CA ILE A 15 1.85 -15.45 -7.56
C ILE A 15 3.25 -14.89 -7.93
N ALA A 16 3.30 -13.69 -8.49
CA ALA A 16 4.54 -13.03 -8.90
C ALA A 16 5.39 -12.62 -7.70
N LYS A 17 6.68 -12.36 -7.94
CA LYS A 17 7.61 -11.87 -6.91
C LYS A 17 7.27 -10.48 -6.42
N THR A 18 6.67 -9.65 -7.27
CA THR A 18 6.16 -8.33 -6.93
C THR A 18 4.64 -8.34 -6.90
N VAL A 19 4.07 -7.87 -5.79
CA VAL A 19 2.61 -7.75 -5.59
C VAL A 19 2.26 -6.29 -5.35
N LEU A 20 1.37 -5.75 -6.18
CA LEU A 20 0.71 -4.47 -5.93
C LEU A 20 -0.51 -4.70 -5.03
N MET A 21 -0.63 -3.90 -3.97
CA MET A 21 -1.63 -4.18 -2.94
C MET A 21 -2.51 -2.96 -2.64
N PRO A 22 -3.60 -2.75 -3.42
CA PRO A 22 -4.64 -1.79 -3.05
C PRO A 22 -5.43 -2.28 -1.83
N GLY A 23 -6.04 -1.37 -1.08
CA GLY A 23 -6.97 -1.74 0.00
C GLY A 23 -8.23 -2.43 -0.52
N ASP A 24 -8.80 -1.87 -1.59
CA ASP A 24 -10.03 -2.32 -2.22
C ASP A 24 -9.78 -3.47 -3.22
N PRO A 25 -10.39 -4.66 -3.05
CA PRO A 25 -10.28 -5.76 -4.01
C PRO A 25 -10.87 -5.44 -5.39
N LEU A 26 -11.83 -4.52 -5.49
CA LEU A 26 -12.34 -4.06 -6.80
C LEU A 26 -11.32 -3.18 -7.53
N ARG A 27 -10.47 -2.44 -6.80
CA ARG A 27 -9.34 -1.75 -7.43
C ARG A 27 -8.29 -2.76 -7.92
N ALA A 28 -8.05 -3.85 -7.20
CA ALA A 28 -7.18 -4.92 -7.70
C ALA A 28 -7.72 -5.49 -9.02
N LYS A 29 -9.03 -5.73 -9.10
CA LYS A 29 -9.69 -6.16 -10.34
C LYS A 29 -9.58 -5.11 -11.44
N TYR A 30 -9.81 -3.83 -11.14
CA TYR A 30 -9.69 -2.74 -12.11
C TYR A 30 -8.28 -2.68 -12.72
N ILE A 31 -7.24 -2.79 -11.90
CA ILE A 31 -5.84 -2.81 -12.39
C ILE A 31 -5.60 -4.03 -13.28
N ALA A 32 -6.05 -5.20 -12.87
CA ALA A 32 -5.91 -6.42 -13.66
C ALA A 32 -6.59 -6.29 -15.03
N ASP A 33 -7.84 -5.82 -15.06
CA ASP A 33 -8.64 -5.71 -16.27
C ASP A 33 -8.14 -4.63 -17.26
N ASN A 34 -7.52 -3.55 -16.77
CA ASN A 34 -7.19 -2.38 -17.61
C ASN A 34 -5.70 -2.23 -17.91
N TYR A 35 -4.81 -2.83 -17.11
CA TYR A 35 -3.36 -2.63 -17.25
C TYR A 35 -2.59 -3.92 -17.49
N LEU A 36 -3.11 -5.10 -17.13
CA LEU A 36 -2.37 -6.34 -17.25
C LEU A 36 -2.80 -7.15 -18.47
N GLU A 37 -1.86 -7.86 -19.06
CA GLU A 37 -2.08 -8.87 -20.09
C GLU A 37 -2.02 -10.28 -19.50
N ASN A 38 -2.65 -11.27 -20.17
CA ASN A 38 -2.64 -12.69 -19.78
C ASN A 38 -3.05 -12.91 -18.30
N VAL A 39 -4.14 -12.25 -17.91
CA VAL A 39 -4.59 -12.23 -16.51
C VAL A 39 -5.17 -13.55 -16.06
N GLU A 40 -4.70 -14.07 -14.94
CA GLU A 40 -5.29 -15.20 -14.22
C GLU A 40 -5.63 -14.79 -12.79
N GLN A 41 -6.85 -15.12 -12.33
CA GLN A 41 -7.25 -14.90 -10.95
C GLN A 41 -6.68 -16.01 -10.06
N PHE A 42 -5.86 -15.65 -9.08
CA PHE A 42 -5.28 -16.62 -8.15
C PHE A 42 -6.01 -16.69 -6.81
N ASN A 43 -6.77 -15.68 -6.42
CA ASN A 43 -7.49 -15.69 -5.15
C ASN A 43 -8.87 -15.03 -5.24
N GLU A 44 -9.85 -15.64 -4.58
CA GLU A 44 -11.19 -15.09 -4.36
C GLU A 44 -11.70 -15.33 -2.92
N VAL A 45 -10.87 -15.97 -2.09
CA VAL A 45 -11.22 -16.27 -0.69
C VAL A 45 -11.59 -14.97 0.02
N ARG A 46 -12.75 -14.96 0.68
CA ARG A 46 -13.31 -13.79 1.40
C ARG A 46 -13.51 -12.55 0.51
N ASN A 47 -13.68 -12.74 -0.80
CA ASN A 47 -13.73 -11.68 -1.81
C ASN A 47 -12.45 -10.83 -1.88
N MET A 48 -11.34 -11.29 -1.33
CA MET A 48 -10.06 -10.63 -1.44
C MET A 48 -9.40 -11.06 -2.75
N PHE A 49 -9.84 -10.42 -3.84
CA PHE A 49 -9.44 -10.78 -5.19
C PHE A 49 -7.96 -10.55 -5.42
N GLY A 50 -7.31 -11.54 -6.02
CA GLY A 50 -5.92 -11.51 -6.42
C GLY A 50 -5.75 -12.03 -7.85
N TYR A 51 -4.94 -11.33 -8.64
CA TYR A 51 -4.70 -11.58 -10.06
C TYR A 51 -3.20 -11.57 -10.35
N THR A 52 -2.75 -12.43 -11.26
CA THR A 52 -1.41 -12.39 -11.84
C THR A 52 -1.53 -12.16 -13.34
N GLY A 53 -0.66 -11.34 -13.88
CA GLY A 53 -0.58 -11.06 -15.31
C GLY A 53 0.77 -10.48 -15.67
N THR A 54 0.86 -9.88 -16.85
CA THR A 54 2.08 -9.21 -17.32
C THR A 54 1.83 -7.74 -17.61
N TYR A 55 2.79 -6.89 -17.26
CA TYR A 55 2.83 -5.48 -17.61
C TYR A 55 4.16 -5.16 -18.28
N ASN A 56 4.13 -4.68 -19.52
CA ASN A 56 5.33 -4.44 -20.34
C ASN A 56 6.27 -5.66 -20.39
N GLY A 57 5.70 -6.89 -20.48
CA GLY A 57 6.44 -8.13 -20.51
C GLY A 57 6.99 -8.63 -19.17
N LYS A 58 6.73 -7.93 -18.06
CA LYS A 58 7.13 -8.32 -16.71
C LYS A 58 5.96 -8.90 -15.95
N GLU A 59 6.20 -9.98 -15.20
CA GLU A 59 5.17 -10.63 -14.38
C GLU A 59 4.90 -9.80 -13.12
N VAL A 60 3.62 -9.55 -12.83
CA VAL A 60 3.17 -8.81 -11.65
C VAL A 60 1.87 -9.38 -11.13
N SER A 61 1.71 -9.40 -9.82
CA SER A 61 0.44 -9.73 -9.17
C SER A 61 -0.19 -8.49 -8.56
N VAL A 62 -1.51 -8.48 -8.52
CA VAL A 62 -2.31 -7.44 -7.85
C VAL A 62 -3.30 -8.12 -6.93
N MET A 63 -3.37 -7.71 -5.66
CA MET A 63 -4.28 -8.31 -4.69
C MET A 63 -4.78 -7.27 -3.68
N GLY A 64 -6.05 -7.30 -3.33
CA GLY A 64 -6.59 -6.47 -2.26
C GLY A 64 -5.97 -6.78 -0.89
N SER A 65 -5.84 -5.77 -0.04
CA SER A 65 -5.37 -5.94 1.35
C SER A 65 -6.48 -5.84 2.39
N GLY A 66 -7.65 -5.32 2.01
CA GLY A 66 -8.64 -4.82 2.97
C GLY A 66 -8.16 -3.53 3.65
N MET A 67 -8.86 -3.12 4.68
CA MET A 67 -8.55 -1.92 5.46
C MET A 67 -7.98 -2.27 6.83
N GLY A 68 -7.01 -1.48 7.25
CA GLY A 68 -6.43 -1.51 8.60
C GLY A 68 -5.28 -2.49 8.79
N VAL A 69 -4.49 -2.19 9.81
CA VAL A 69 -3.31 -2.95 10.22
C VAL A 69 -3.56 -4.46 10.33
N PRO A 70 -4.64 -4.96 10.97
CA PRO A 70 -4.85 -6.40 11.07
C PRO A 70 -5.07 -7.08 9.73
N SER A 71 -5.76 -6.42 8.79
CA SER A 71 -6.07 -7.00 7.48
C SER A 71 -4.82 -7.16 6.63
N ILE A 72 -4.08 -6.06 6.37
CA ILE A 72 -2.83 -6.15 5.61
C ILE A 72 -1.79 -7.01 6.31
N GLY A 73 -1.83 -7.04 7.65
CA GLY A 73 -0.97 -7.90 8.46
C GLY A 73 -1.11 -9.38 8.11
N ILE A 74 -2.34 -9.85 7.90
CA ILE A 74 -2.62 -11.23 7.46
C ILE A 74 -2.07 -11.47 6.04
N TYR A 75 -2.53 -10.69 5.07
CA TYR A 75 -2.23 -10.94 3.66
C TYR A 75 -0.75 -10.76 3.33
N SER A 76 -0.09 -9.72 3.83
CA SER A 76 1.34 -9.52 3.61
C SER A 76 2.19 -10.60 4.27
N TYR A 77 1.81 -11.04 5.47
CA TYR A 77 2.49 -12.16 6.14
C TYR A 77 2.41 -13.44 5.31
N GLU A 78 1.20 -13.78 4.82
CA GLU A 78 1.02 -15.00 4.02
C GLU A 78 1.78 -14.91 2.69
N LEU A 79 1.73 -13.79 2.00
CA LEU A 79 2.43 -13.58 0.73
C LEU A 79 3.94 -13.75 0.89
N TYR A 80 4.54 -13.13 1.91
CA TYR A 80 5.99 -13.22 2.15
C TYR A 80 6.43 -14.61 2.60
N ASN A 81 5.70 -15.23 3.52
CA ASN A 81 6.19 -16.45 4.20
C ASN A 81 5.76 -17.75 3.50
N PHE A 82 4.68 -17.73 2.72
CA PHE A 82 4.14 -18.96 2.13
C PHE A 82 4.15 -18.96 0.60
N PHE A 83 4.20 -17.80 -0.05
CA PHE A 83 4.08 -17.69 -1.50
C PHE A 83 5.32 -17.11 -2.19
N ASP A 84 6.43 -16.97 -1.45
CA ASP A 84 7.74 -16.57 -2.00
C ASP A 84 7.73 -15.18 -2.68
N VAL A 85 6.85 -14.29 -2.20
CA VAL A 85 6.81 -12.90 -2.63
C VAL A 85 8.02 -12.16 -2.05
N GLU A 86 8.67 -11.33 -2.88
CA GLU A 86 9.87 -10.58 -2.48
C GLU A 86 9.54 -9.13 -2.19
N THR A 87 8.60 -8.55 -2.94
CA THR A 87 8.27 -7.14 -2.87
C THR A 87 6.76 -6.94 -2.83
N ILE A 88 6.28 -6.16 -1.86
CA ILE A 88 4.89 -5.68 -1.85
C ILE A 88 4.89 -4.16 -1.94
N ILE A 89 4.18 -3.62 -2.93
CA ILE A 89 3.96 -2.19 -3.10
C ILE A 89 2.49 -1.91 -2.79
N ARG A 90 2.24 -1.28 -1.64
CA ARG A 90 0.91 -0.79 -1.31
C ARG A 90 0.59 0.42 -2.16
N ILE A 91 -0.56 0.39 -2.82
CA ILE A 91 -1.10 1.48 -3.62
C ILE A 91 -2.45 1.89 -3.05
N GLY A 92 -2.47 3.04 -2.42
CA GLY A 92 -3.63 3.45 -1.62
C GLY A 92 -4.06 4.89 -1.83
N SER A 93 -5.03 5.30 -1.03
CA SER A 93 -5.38 6.69 -0.82
C SER A 93 -4.97 7.11 0.59
N CYS A 94 -4.75 8.40 0.80
CA CYS A 94 -4.49 8.98 2.11
C CYS A 94 -5.11 10.36 2.24
N GLY A 95 -5.37 10.78 3.48
CA GLY A 95 -5.74 12.15 3.79
C GLY A 95 -4.49 13.00 4.07
N ALA A 96 -4.34 14.14 3.37
CA ALA A 96 -3.21 15.04 3.56
C ALA A 96 -3.29 15.81 4.89
N LEU A 97 -2.13 15.98 5.54
CA LEU A 97 -1.96 16.74 6.79
C LEU A 97 -1.08 17.98 6.67
N GLN A 98 -0.54 18.29 5.48
CA GLN A 98 0.32 19.47 5.28
C GLN A 98 -0.30 20.41 4.26
N GLU A 99 -0.24 21.71 4.52
CA GLU A 99 -0.87 22.76 3.69
C GLU A 99 -0.35 22.82 2.24
N ASN A 100 0.90 22.39 2.01
CA ASN A 100 1.51 22.39 0.68
C ASN A 100 1.23 21.14 -0.16
N ILE A 101 0.40 20.23 0.35
CA ILE A 101 -0.01 19.00 -0.36
C ILE A 101 -1.43 19.20 -0.89
N ASN A 102 -1.69 18.83 -2.14
CA ASN A 102 -3.00 19.00 -2.77
C ASN A 102 -3.66 17.66 -3.10
N LEU A 103 -4.96 17.69 -3.38
CA LEU A 103 -5.66 16.53 -3.93
C LEU A 103 -4.95 16.05 -5.20
N TYR A 104 -4.91 14.73 -5.38
CA TYR A 104 -4.23 14.01 -6.45
C TYR A 104 -2.69 14.02 -6.40
N ASP A 105 -2.04 14.81 -5.54
CA ASP A 105 -0.60 14.65 -5.31
C ASP A 105 -0.28 13.23 -4.84
N ILE A 106 0.93 12.76 -5.10
CA ILE A 106 1.39 11.44 -4.70
C ILE A 106 2.29 11.56 -3.47
N ILE A 107 1.97 10.81 -2.41
CA ILE A 107 2.86 10.62 -1.27
C ILE A 107 3.58 9.28 -1.40
N ILE A 108 4.91 9.32 -1.37
CA ILE A 108 5.79 8.15 -1.29
C ILE A 108 6.21 8.02 0.17
N ALA A 109 5.73 6.98 0.84
CA ALA A 109 5.90 6.82 2.28
C ALA A 109 7.27 6.20 2.62
N GLN A 110 8.26 7.04 2.91
CA GLN A 110 9.58 6.61 3.36
C GLN A 110 9.53 5.93 4.73
N GLY A 111 8.63 6.36 5.60
CA GLY A 111 8.39 5.77 6.91
C GLY A 111 6.91 5.85 7.28
N ALA A 112 6.48 5.00 8.20
CA ALA A 112 5.12 4.95 8.69
C ALA A 112 5.10 4.96 10.23
N SER A 113 4.88 6.13 10.81
CA SER A 113 4.50 6.23 12.23
C SER A 113 3.16 5.54 12.46
N THR A 114 2.91 5.07 13.67
CA THR A 114 1.64 4.41 13.97
C THR A 114 1.22 4.62 15.42
N ASN A 115 -0.09 4.58 15.65
CA ASN A 115 -0.70 4.46 16.97
C ASN A 115 -1.15 3.01 17.28
N SER A 116 -0.83 2.07 16.37
CA SER A 116 -1.14 0.65 16.55
C SER A 116 -0.13 -0.03 17.46
N SER A 117 -0.61 -1.00 18.26
CA SER A 117 0.25 -1.89 19.03
C SER A 117 0.80 -3.08 18.23
N TYR A 118 0.62 -3.09 16.92
CA TYR A 118 1.03 -4.21 16.05
C TYR A 118 2.50 -4.62 16.21
N VAL A 119 3.39 -3.64 16.48
CA VAL A 119 4.82 -3.87 16.69
C VAL A 119 5.12 -4.70 17.96
N GLU A 120 4.24 -4.69 18.95
CA GLU A 120 4.46 -5.36 20.24
C GLU A 120 4.60 -6.88 20.10
N GLN A 121 3.97 -7.49 19.09
CA GLN A 121 4.10 -8.92 18.81
C GLN A 121 5.54 -9.38 18.56
N TYR A 122 6.41 -8.48 18.09
CA TYR A 122 7.83 -8.80 17.82
C TYR A 122 8.72 -8.73 19.07
N ASN A 123 8.18 -8.26 20.20
CA ASN A 123 8.86 -8.18 21.49
C ASN A 123 10.25 -7.50 21.41
N ILE A 124 10.35 -6.42 20.68
CA ILE A 124 11.57 -5.65 20.47
C ILE A 124 11.89 -4.84 21.75
N PRO A 125 13.11 -4.86 22.30
CA PRO A 125 13.46 -4.08 23.48
C PRO A 125 13.70 -2.59 23.10
N GLY A 126 12.63 -1.84 22.77
CA GLY A 126 12.69 -0.44 22.35
C GLY A 126 11.57 -0.06 21.39
N HIS A 127 11.76 1.07 20.69
CA HIS A 127 10.81 1.55 19.67
C HIS A 127 11.39 1.32 18.28
N TYR A 128 10.65 0.65 17.43
CA TYR A 128 11.04 0.40 16.05
C TYR A 128 10.42 1.45 15.13
N ALA A 129 11.20 1.95 14.17
CA ALA A 129 10.74 2.83 13.11
C ALA A 129 10.37 2.00 11.85
N PRO A 130 9.09 1.82 11.51
CA PRO A 130 8.69 1.13 10.28
C PRO A 130 9.11 1.95 9.06
N LEU A 131 10.08 1.44 8.29
CA LEU A 131 10.64 2.10 7.12
C LEU A 131 10.38 1.27 5.85
N ALA A 132 10.16 1.97 4.75
CA ALA A 132 10.17 1.38 3.42
C ALA A 132 11.58 0.97 2.99
N ASP A 133 11.67 0.07 2.00
CA ASP A 133 12.93 -0.19 1.30
C ASP A 133 13.38 1.07 0.54
N PHE A 134 14.61 1.52 0.79
CA PHE A 134 15.11 2.79 0.25
C PHE A 134 15.24 2.76 -1.28
N ASP A 135 15.66 1.63 -1.86
CA ASP A 135 15.79 1.51 -3.31
C ASP A 135 14.43 1.61 -4.00
N LEU A 136 13.37 1.05 -3.36
CA LEU A 136 12.01 1.20 -3.85
C LEU A 136 11.50 2.65 -3.74
N VAL A 137 11.82 3.36 -2.66
CA VAL A 137 11.49 4.80 -2.52
C VAL A 137 12.13 5.60 -3.65
N LEU A 138 13.42 5.38 -3.91
CA LEU A 138 14.16 6.08 -4.95
C LEU A 138 13.60 5.77 -6.35
N LYS A 139 13.34 4.49 -6.63
CA LYS A 139 12.76 4.04 -7.91
C LYS A 139 11.36 4.66 -8.14
N ALA A 140 10.51 4.66 -7.11
CA ALA A 140 9.18 5.27 -7.20
C ALA A 140 9.26 6.78 -7.47
N LYS A 141 10.17 7.49 -6.80
CA LYS A 141 10.37 8.92 -7.04
C LYS A 141 10.82 9.20 -8.47
N GLN A 142 11.78 8.42 -8.98
CA GLN A 142 12.24 8.55 -10.37
C GLN A 142 11.11 8.30 -11.38
N LYS A 143 10.31 7.24 -11.18
CA LYS A 143 9.19 6.93 -12.07
C LYS A 143 8.10 7.99 -12.04
N ALA A 144 7.80 8.54 -10.89
CA ALA A 144 6.85 9.63 -10.75
C ALA A 144 7.33 10.92 -11.46
N ASP A 145 8.63 11.23 -11.37
CA ASP A 145 9.23 12.37 -12.07
C ASP A 145 9.19 12.19 -13.60
N GLU A 146 9.42 10.98 -14.11
CA GLU A 146 9.36 10.67 -15.55
C GLU A 146 7.96 10.95 -16.14
N ILE A 147 6.89 10.75 -15.37
CA ILE A 147 5.51 11.05 -15.82
C ILE A 147 5.01 12.44 -15.39
N GLY A 148 5.87 13.25 -14.77
CA GLY A 148 5.53 14.61 -14.33
C GLY A 148 4.54 14.68 -13.15
N ALA A 149 4.46 13.63 -12.33
CA ALA A 149 3.58 13.62 -11.17
C ALA A 149 4.15 14.48 -10.02
N THR A 150 3.29 15.24 -9.34
CA THR A 150 3.67 15.96 -8.12
C THR A 150 3.82 14.98 -6.97
N THR A 151 5.01 14.92 -6.36
CA THR A 151 5.31 13.94 -5.32
C THR A 151 5.85 14.56 -4.04
N HIS A 152 5.49 13.96 -2.91
CA HIS A 152 6.03 14.26 -1.59
C HIS A 152 6.59 12.97 -0.99
N VAL A 153 7.85 13.00 -0.56
CA VAL A 153 8.52 11.85 0.07
C VAL A 153 8.70 12.14 1.54
N GLY A 154 8.24 11.26 2.42
CA GLY A 154 8.42 11.44 3.86
C GLY A 154 7.62 10.48 4.72
N ASN A 155 7.43 10.88 5.98
CA ASN A 155 6.76 10.05 6.97
C ASN A 155 5.24 10.24 6.91
N ILE A 156 4.51 9.14 7.05
CA ILE A 156 3.05 9.11 7.14
C ILE A 156 2.60 8.54 8.49
N LEU A 157 1.31 8.59 8.76
CA LEU A 157 0.70 7.90 9.90
C LEU A 157 -0.17 6.75 9.42
N SER A 158 0.12 5.54 9.88
CA SER A 158 -0.82 4.40 9.84
C SER A 158 -1.64 4.39 11.12
N SER A 159 -2.92 4.76 11.01
CA SER A 159 -3.82 4.88 12.16
C SER A 159 -4.75 3.67 12.28
N ASP A 160 -4.97 3.18 13.50
CA ASP A 160 -5.97 2.13 13.79
C ASP A 160 -7.41 2.66 13.77
N THR A 161 -7.58 3.99 13.82
CA THR A 161 -8.90 4.62 13.86
C THR A 161 -9.06 5.63 12.73
N PHE A 162 -10.15 5.50 11.98
CA PHE A 162 -10.55 6.50 10.97
C PHE A 162 -11.31 7.66 11.63
N TYR A 163 -12.28 7.35 12.48
CA TYR A 163 -13.03 8.34 13.26
C TYR A 163 -12.42 8.49 14.64
N ASN A 164 -11.65 9.57 14.85
CA ASN A 164 -10.95 9.81 16.10
C ASN A 164 -11.83 10.63 17.06
N ALA A 165 -11.91 10.19 18.32
CA ALA A 165 -12.67 10.91 19.35
C ALA A 165 -11.96 12.18 19.86
N ASP A 166 -10.64 12.28 19.69
CA ASP A 166 -9.86 13.44 20.08
C ASP A 166 -9.77 14.45 18.94
N PRO A 167 -10.38 15.63 19.05
CA PRO A 167 -10.39 16.62 17.97
C PRO A 167 -9.00 17.21 17.68
N THR A 168 -8.05 17.07 18.59
CA THR A 168 -6.67 17.58 18.42
C THR A 168 -5.71 16.56 17.84
N PHE A 169 -6.18 15.34 17.55
CA PHE A 169 -5.37 14.24 17.06
C PHE A 169 -4.56 14.60 15.81
N ASN A 170 -5.23 15.11 14.79
CA ASN A 170 -4.62 15.44 13.51
C ASN A 170 -3.59 16.58 13.64
N GLU A 171 -3.91 17.62 14.41
CA GLU A 171 -3.02 18.77 14.67
C GLU A 171 -1.69 18.33 15.28
N ARG A 172 -1.71 17.39 16.24
CA ARG A 172 -0.50 16.87 16.86
C ARG A 172 0.41 16.14 15.87
N TRP A 173 -0.17 15.33 14.97
CA TRP A 173 0.59 14.65 13.92
C TRP A 173 1.07 15.60 12.82
N GLN A 174 0.28 16.61 12.47
CA GLN A 174 0.69 17.67 11.56
C GLN A 174 1.96 18.39 12.06
N ARG A 175 2.00 18.77 13.34
CA ARG A 175 3.16 19.42 13.97
C ARG A 175 4.43 18.56 13.94
N MET A 176 4.29 17.24 13.86
CA MET A 176 5.41 16.31 13.69
C MET A 176 5.85 16.12 12.25
N GLY A 177 5.28 16.86 11.30
CA GLY A 177 5.64 16.80 9.89
C GLY A 177 5.10 15.57 9.16
N ILE A 178 4.08 14.89 9.71
CA ILE A 178 3.42 13.78 9.02
C ILE A 178 2.72 14.33 7.77
N LEU A 179 3.01 13.71 6.61
CA LEU A 179 2.51 14.15 5.31
C LEU A 179 1.03 13.79 5.12
N GLY A 180 0.65 12.59 5.53
CA GLY A 180 -0.72 12.10 5.37
C GLY A 180 -1.03 10.94 6.30
N ILE A 181 -2.32 10.59 6.38
CA ILE A 181 -2.84 9.49 7.21
C ILE A 181 -3.43 8.40 6.31
N GLU A 182 -3.08 7.16 6.57
CA GLU A 182 -3.66 5.93 6.04
C GLU A 182 -3.74 4.88 7.17
N MET A 183 -3.96 3.61 6.88
CA MET A 183 -4.27 2.64 7.93
C MET A 183 -3.45 1.33 7.87
N GLU A 184 -2.42 1.18 7.02
CA GLU A 184 -1.82 -0.14 6.73
C GLU A 184 -0.30 -0.21 6.67
N SER A 185 0.38 0.83 6.24
CA SER A 185 1.80 0.77 5.86
C SER A 185 2.73 0.35 6.98
N ALA A 186 2.43 0.74 8.23
CA ALA A 186 3.27 0.34 9.36
C ALA A 186 3.32 -1.18 9.51
N ALA A 187 2.19 -1.87 9.41
CA ALA A 187 2.15 -3.33 9.49
C ALA A 187 2.86 -3.99 8.30
N LEU A 188 2.68 -3.44 7.09
CA LEU A 188 3.36 -3.93 5.90
C LEU A 188 4.88 -3.85 6.04
N TYR A 189 5.42 -2.70 6.48
CA TYR A 189 6.85 -2.49 6.65
C TYR A 189 7.44 -3.39 7.74
N LEU A 190 6.70 -3.57 8.85
CA LEU A 190 7.09 -4.49 9.92
C LEU A 190 7.16 -5.93 9.42
N ASN A 191 6.14 -6.42 8.71
CA ASN A 191 6.14 -7.77 8.16
C ASN A 191 7.26 -7.98 7.13
N ALA A 192 7.49 -7.00 6.24
CA ALA A 192 8.55 -7.05 5.25
C ALA A 192 9.93 -7.16 5.93
N THR A 193 10.21 -6.26 6.86
CA THR A 193 11.49 -6.28 7.59
C THR A 193 11.70 -7.58 8.34
N TYR A 194 10.69 -8.08 9.06
CA TYR A 194 10.79 -9.32 9.81
C TYR A 194 11.02 -10.56 8.91
N ALA A 195 10.44 -10.54 7.71
CA ALA A 195 10.63 -11.59 6.71
C ALA A 195 11.91 -11.44 5.87
N GLY A 196 12.68 -10.36 6.03
CA GLY A 196 13.84 -10.05 5.16
C GLY A 196 13.43 -9.72 3.72
N LYS A 197 12.27 -9.08 3.53
CA LYS A 197 11.63 -8.74 2.26
C LYS A 197 11.51 -7.22 2.10
N LYS A 198 10.98 -6.76 0.95
CA LYS A 198 10.87 -5.35 0.59
C LYS A 198 9.43 -4.87 0.60
N ALA A 199 9.23 -3.63 1.03
CA ALA A 199 7.92 -2.98 1.00
C ALA A 199 8.02 -1.49 0.69
N LEU A 200 6.96 -0.97 0.06
CA LEU A 200 6.76 0.46 -0.15
C LEU A 200 5.26 0.79 -0.11
N GLY A 201 4.90 1.95 0.41
CA GLY A 201 3.58 2.56 0.27
C GLY A 201 3.64 3.78 -0.66
N ILE A 202 2.74 3.82 -1.65
CA ILE A 202 2.53 4.94 -2.55
C ILE A 202 1.05 5.31 -2.49
N PHE A 203 0.76 6.60 -2.30
CA PHE A 203 -0.60 7.06 -2.04
C PHE A 203 -0.97 8.23 -2.93
N THR A 204 -2.17 8.20 -3.49
CA THR A 204 -2.79 9.42 -4.02
C THR A 204 -3.55 10.10 -2.89
N VAL A 205 -3.37 11.41 -2.77
CA VAL A 205 -4.12 12.22 -1.82
C VAL A 205 -5.58 12.29 -2.27
N SER A 206 -6.45 11.66 -1.50
CA SER A 206 -7.90 11.59 -1.77
C SER A 206 -8.70 12.63 -1.02
N ASP A 207 -8.19 13.13 0.08
CA ASP A 207 -8.80 14.14 0.92
C ASP A 207 -7.74 15.01 1.60
N HIS A 208 -8.10 16.26 1.88
CA HIS A 208 -7.24 17.19 2.60
C HIS A 208 -7.88 17.50 3.95
N ILE A 209 -7.35 16.89 5.01
CA ILE A 209 -7.97 16.89 6.34
C ILE A 209 -8.10 18.30 6.93
N LEU A 210 -7.16 19.20 6.61
CA LEU A 210 -7.16 20.57 7.14
C LEU A 210 -8.09 21.53 6.36
N ARG A 211 -8.47 21.17 5.11
CA ARG A 211 -9.25 22.03 4.22
C ARG A 211 -10.68 21.54 4.01
N ASP A 212 -11.02 20.37 4.57
CA ASP A 212 -12.31 19.69 4.36
C ASP A 212 -12.63 19.47 2.86
N GLU A 213 -11.57 19.12 2.08
CA GLU A 213 -11.66 18.79 0.65
C GLU A 213 -11.57 17.26 0.49
N ALA A 214 -12.39 16.68 -0.39
CA ALA A 214 -12.35 15.24 -0.64
C ALA A 214 -12.76 14.89 -2.07
N THR A 215 -12.17 13.81 -2.60
CA THR A 215 -12.59 13.16 -3.84
C THR A 215 -13.78 12.22 -3.59
N THR A 216 -14.54 11.92 -4.64
CA THR A 216 -15.66 10.99 -4.59
C THR A 216 -15.17 9.53 -4.46
N ALA A 217 -16.06 8.61 -4.07
CA ALA A 217 -15.74 7.19 -4.01
C ALA A 217 -15.39 6.61 -5.40
N GLU A 218 -16.05 7.08 -6.45
CA GLU A 218 -15.79 6.69 -7.83
C GLU A 218 -14.40 7.14 -8.30
N GLU A 219 -14.01 8.37 -8.01
CA GLU A 219 -12.66 8.89 -8.31
C GLU A 219 -11.58 8.09 -7.59
N ARG A 220 -11.79 7.72 -6.32
CA ARG A 220 -10.85 6.87 -5.56
C ARG A 220 -10.65 5.49 -6.20
N GLN A 221 -11.67 4.94 -6.84
CA GLN A 221 -11.60 3.63 -7.47
C GLN A 221 -10.90 3.70 -8.84
N ASN A 222 -11.18 4.71 -9.66
CA ASN A 222 -10.88 4.70 -11.09
C ASN A 222 -9.91 5.78 -11.57
N SER A 223 -9.64 6.83 -10.75
CA SER A 223 -8.95 8.04 -11.23
C SER A 223 -7.53 8.22 -10.71
N PHE A 224 -7.01 7.29 -9.90
CA PHE A 224 -5.65 7.37 -9.37
C PHE A 224 -4.62 6.70 -10.30
N THR A 225 -4.70 7.03 -11.60
CA THR A 225 -3.95 6.38 -12.68
C THR A 225 -2.45 6.57 -12.54
N GLN A 226 -1.97 7.80 -12.24
CA GLN A 226 -0.55 8.08 -12.10
C GLN A 226 0.14 7.21 -11.02
N MET A 227 -0.50 7.04 -9.86
CA MET A 227 0.02 6.16 -8.80
C MET A 227 0.09 4.70 -9.28
N MET A 228 -0.93 4.23 -9.99
CA MET A 228 -0.96 2.86 -10.52
C MET A 228 0.14 2.64 -11.56
N GLU A 229 0.34 3.60 -12.47
CA GLU A 229 1.41 3.56 -13.48
C GLU A 229 2.80 3.55 -12.84
N VAL A 230 3.05 4.43 -11.86
CA VAL A 230 4.32 4.42 -11.10
C VAL A 230 4.56 3.04 -10.48
N ALA A 231 3.56 2.46 -9.83
CA ALA A 231 3.72 1.17 -9.17
C ALA A 231 3.93 0.00 -10.17
N LEU A 232 3.22 0.00 -11.30
CA LEU A 232 3.37 -1.01 -12.35
C LEU A 232 4.75 -0.97 -13.01
N GLU A 233 5.31 0.24 -13.24
CA GLU A 233 6.66 0.41 -13.77
C GLU A 233 7.76 -0.10 -12.81
N MET A 234 7.44 -0.30 -11.53
CA MET A 234 8.36 -0.84 -10.54
C MET A 234 8.43 -2.37 -10.54
N ALA A 235 7.52 -3.07 -11.23
CA ALA A 235 7.56 -4.54 -11.36
C ALA A 235 8.91 -5.01 -11.96
N GLU A 236 9.39 -6.18 -11.50
CA GLU A 236 10.68 -6.76 -11.88
C GLU A 236 10.51 -8.11 -12.56
#